data_eac1add745cfb242865af030eea7d455
#
_entry.id   eac1add745cfb242865af030eea7d455
#
_cell.length_a   1.000
_cell.length_b   1.000
_cell.length_c   1.000
_cell.angle_alpha   90.00
_cell.angle_beta   90.00
_cell.angle_gamma   90.00
#
_symmetry.space_group_name_H-M   'P 1'
#
loop_
_entity.id
_entity.type
_entity.pdbx_description
1 polymer ?
#
loop_
_entity_poly.entity_id
_entity_poly.type
_entity_poly.pdbx_seq_one_letter_code
_entity_poly.pdbx_strand_id
1 'polypeptide(L)'
;MIRVLNIISDTNIGGAGRVLLNYLRYTDRERFETLVALPRGSLLGPVLEEAGGRVLEVDGIADRSFDRGDIKLLRELIRRERPGLVHTHGCFSGRIAARREGVPVIYSRHSAFPVPAKLRYPPGRWVNKLVNEHYADRIIAVSPAAAKNLTDGGISPGKITVMMNGVAPVARCADTAPLRRRWGIGPEDFTLGILARLED
;
A
#
# COMPACT_ATOMS: atom_id res chain seq x y z
N MET A 1 16.71 0.94 -17.13
CA MET A 1 15.56 0.37 -16.42
C MET A 1 15.74 0.61 -14.93
N ILE A 2 14.74 1.15 -14.25
CA ILE A 2 14.77 1.44 -12.80
C ILE A 2 14.15 0.26 -12.06
N ARG A 3 14.90 -0.36 -11.15
CA ARG A 3 14.37 -1.42 -10.28
C ARG A 3 13.66 -0.83 -9.08
N VAL A 4 12.36 -1.13 -8.94
CA VAL A 4 11.51 -0.68 -7.84
C VAL A 4 11.17 -1.88 -6.95
N LEU A 5 11.59 -1.84 -5.69
CA LEU A 5 11.20 -2.84 -4.70
C LEU A 5 10.00 -2.32 -3.90
N ASN A 6 8.83 -2.89 -4.17
CA ASN A 6 7.65 -2.69 -3.34
C ASN A 6 7.71 -3.60 -2.12
N ILE A 7 7.41 -3.08 -0.93
CA ILE A 7 7.37 -3.86 0.31
C ILE A 7 5.97 -3.71 0.91
N ILE A 8 5.27 -4.82 1.02
CA ILE A 8 3.93 -4.92 1.59
C ILE A 8 3.88 -6.01 2.65
N SER A 9 3.25 -5.72 3.79
CA SER A 9 3.18 -6.66 4.92
C SER A 9 1.89 -7.49 4.96
N ASP A 10 0.98 -7.28 4.02
CA ASP A 10 -0.32 -7.94 4.01
C ASP A 10 -0.19 -9.45 3.69
N THR A 11 -0.79 -10.30 4.53
CA THR A 11 -0.94 -11.74 4.27
C THR A 11 -2.14 -12.04 3.39
N ASN A 12 -3.10 -11.14 3.29
CA ASN A 12 -4.33 -11.26 2.53
C ASN A 12 -4.41 -10.22 1.39
N ILE A 13 -5.35 -10.44 0.45
CA ILE A 13 -5.60 -9.52 -0.66
C ILE A 13 -6.46 -8.36 -0.16
N GLY A 14 -5.83 -7.39 0.48
CA GLY A 14 -6.45 -6.14 0.94
C GLY A 14 -6.46 -5.03 -0.11
N GLY A 15 -6.88 -3.82 0.31
CA GLY A 15 -6.93 -2.64 -0.56
C GLY A 15 -5.55 -2.24 -1.11
N ALA A 16 -4.50 -2.28 -0.28
CA ALA A 16 -3.13 -1.97 -0.71
C ALA A 16 -2.62 -2.99 -1.74
N GLY A 17 -2.90 -4.29 -1.55
CA GLY A 17 -2.57 -5.34 -2.50
C GLY A 17 -3.24 -5.15 -3.86
N ARG A 18 -4.51 -4.72 -3.88
CA ARG A 18 -5.23 -4.41 -5.13
C ARG A 18 -4.64 -3.20 -5.87
N VAL A 19 -4.20 -2.18 -5.15
CA VAL A 19 -3.48 -1.03 -5.74
C VAL A 19 -2.17 -1.49 -6.38
N LEU A 20 -1.42 -2.33 -5.69
CA LEU A 20 -0.17 -2.88 -6.22
C LEU A 20 -0.39 -3.77 -7.44
N LEU A 21 -1.47 -4.58 -7.44
CA LEU A 21 -1.87 -5.39 -8.59
C LEU A 21 -2.21 -4.50 -9.81
N ASN A 22 -2.97 -3.42 -9.62
CA ASN A 22 -3.25 -2.48 -10.68
C ASN A 22 -1.98 -1.79 -11.18
N TYR A 23 -1.09 -1.39 -10.27
CA TYR A 23 0.21 -0.84 -10.63
C TYR A 23 0.98 -1.78 -11.56
N LEU A 24 1.08 -3.08 -11.24
CA LEU A 24 1.77 -4.07 -12.07
C LEU A 24 1.14 -4.24 -13.45
N ARG A 25 -0.19 -4.14 -13.56
CA ARG A 25 -0.91 -4.28 -14.83
C ARG A 25 -0.66 -3.12 -15.80
N TYR A 26 -0.45 -1.92 -15.25
CA TYR A 26 -0.37 -0.68 -16.04
C TYR A 26 1.02 -0.02 -16.01
N THR A 27 1.99 -0.62 -15.31
CA THR A 27 3.35 -0.08 -15.29
C THR A 27 4.06 -0.25 -16.62
N ASP A 28 4.86 0.75 -16.98
CA ASP A 28 5.76 0.69 -18.14
C ASP A 28 6.95 -0.23 -17.81
N ARG A 29 6.89 -1.44 -18.33
CA ARG A 29 7.90 -2.50 -18.09
C ARG A 29 9.22 -2.28 -18.82
N GLU A 30 9.28 -1.39 -19.80
CA GLU A 30 10.53 -1.02 -20.46
C GLU A 30 11.36 -0.08 -19.55
N ARG A 31 10.66 0.73 -18.75
CA ARG A 31 11.28 1.69 -17.83
C ARG A 31 11.49 1.15 -16.43
N PHE A 32 10.59 0.29 -15.95
CA PHE A 32 10.55 -0.17 -14.56
C PHE A 32 10.55 -1.69 -14.44
N GLU A 33 11.51 -2.21 -13.68
CA GLU A 33 11.50 -3.59 -13.19
C GLU A 33 10.87 -3.59 -11.78
N THR A 34 9.74 -4.27 -11.62
CA THR A 34 8.99 -4.28 -10.36
C THR A 34 9.20 -5.56 -9.59
N LEU A 35 9.80 -5.44 -8.41
CA LEU A 35 9.92 -6.49 -7.42
C LEU A 35 8.92 -6.25 -6.28
N VAL A 36 8.38 -7.31 -5.70
CA VAL A 36 7.46 -7.23 -4.56
C VAL A 36 7.94 -8.14 -3.45
N ALA A 37 8.37 -7.55 -2.33
CA ALA A 37 8.64 -8.27 -1.08
C ALA A 37 7.36 -8.35 -0.26
N LEU A 38 6.99 -9.56 0.13
CA LEU A 38 5.79 -9.85 0.93
C LEU A 38 6.05 -11.02 1.91
N PRO A 39 5.19 -11.22 2.93
CA PRO A 39 5.34 -12.33 3.85
C PRO A 39 5.26 -13.67 3.12
N ARG A 40 6.06 -14.64 3.56
CA ARG A 40 5.95 -16.01 3.05
C ARG A 40 4.53 -16.54 3.21
N GLY A 41 4.01 -17.16 2.14
CA GLY A 41 2.66 -17.71 2.11
C GLY A 41 1.52 -16.68 2.03
N SER A 42 1.82 -15.42 1.73
CA SER A 42 0.79 -14.41 1.47
C SER A 42 -0.07 -14.80 0.27
N LEU A 43 -1.40 -14.71 0.43
CA LEU A 43 -2.35 -14.96 -0.66
C LEU A 43 -2.20 -13.99 -1.84
N LEU A 44 -1.49 -12.89 -1.63
CA LEU A 44 -1.22 -11.90 -2.65
C LEU A 44 -0.14 -12.36 -3.64
N GLY A 45 0.78 -13.24 -3.22
CA GLY A 45 1.92 -13.69 -4.01
C GLY A 45 1.55 -14.22 -5.41
N PRO A 46 0.76 -15.30 -5.49
CA PRO A 46 0.38 -15.89 -6.78
C PRO A 46 -0.31 -14.90 -7.74
N VAL A 47 -1.16 -14.01 -7.19
CA VAL A 47 -1.90 -13.01 -7.96
C VAL A 47 -0.97 -11.94 -8.55
N LEU A 48 0.07 -11.56 -7.81
CA LEU A 48 1.08 -10.62 -8.30
C LEU A 48 2.01 -11.24 -9.35
N GLU A 49 2.37 -12.52 -9.19
CA GLU A 49 3.15 -13.27 -10.19
C GLU A 49 2.39 -13.40 -11.50
N GLU A 50 1.11 -13.75 -11.45
CA GLU A 50 0.21 -13.80 -12.62
C GLU A 50 0.13 -12.42 -13.32
N ALA A 51 0.16 -11.34 -12.56
CA ALA A 51 0.21 -9.98 -13.10
C ALA A 51 1.59 -9.57 -13.64
N GLY A 52 2.59 -10.47 -13.57
CA GLY A 52 3.94 -10.27 -14.06
C GLY A 52 4.88 -9.53 -13.10
N GLY A 53 4.57 -9.52 -11.81
CA GLY A 53 5.47 -9.08 -10.75
C GLY A 53 6.47 -10.17 -10.39
N ARG A 54 7.71 -9.78 -10.04
CA ARG A 54 8.68 -10.70 -9.44
C ARG A 54 8.49 -10.67 -7.92
N VAL A 55 7.92 -11.75 -7.37
CA VAL A 55 7.64 -11.90 -5.95
C VAL A 55 8.87 -12.41 -5.19
N LEU A 56 9.13 -11.82 -4.03
CA LEU A 56 10.22 -12.14 -3.11
C LEU A 56 9.60 -12.41 -1.73
N GLU A 57 9.48 -13.66 -1.37
CA GLU A 57 8.97 -14.04 -0.06
C GLU A 57 9.99 -13.74 1.05
N VAL A 58 9.51 -13.18 2.15
CA VAL A 58 10.30 -12.83 3.33
C VAL A 58 9.75 -13.56 4.55
N ASP A 59 10.62 -14.22 5.29
CA ASP A 59 10.27 -14.85 6.57
C ASP A 59 10.13 -13.79 7.65
N GLY A 60 8.98 -13.17 7.76
CA GLY A 60 8.68 -12.04 8.65
C GLY A 60 7.75 -11.05 7.98
N ILE A 61 7.73 -9.82 8.49
CA ILE A 61 6.92 -8.68 8.03
C ILE A 61 5.39 -8.89 8.01
N ALA A 62 4.88 -10.07 8.36
CA ALA A 62 3.47 -10.42 8.28
C ALA A 62 2.59 -9.52 9.17
N ASP A 63 1.62 -8.85 8.55
CA ASP A 63 0.55 -8.04 9.15
C ASP A 63 1.01 -7.05 10.24
N ARG A 64 2.26 -6.61 10.16
CA ARG A 64 2.85 -5.63 11.07
C ARG A 64 3.66 -4.56 10.35
N SER A 65 3.67 -3.37 10.94
CA SER A 65 4.39 -2.24 10.35
C SER A 65 5.85 -2.18 10.80
N PHE A 66 6.16 -2.60 12.04
CA PHE A 66 7.49 -2.44 12.64
C PHE A 66 7.91 -3.64 13.47
N ASP A 67 9.10 -4.15 13.16
CA ASP A 67 9.87 -5.10 13.96
C ASP A 67 11.36 -4.95 13.69
N ARG A 68 12.21 -5.14 14.71
CA ARG A 68 13.68 -4.97 14.57
C ARG A 68 14.32 -6.09 13.74
N GLY A 69 13.81 -7.32 13.84
CA GLY A 69 14.26 -8.47 13.06
C GLY A 69 13.98 -8.26 11.57
N ASP A 70 12.78 -7.76 11.24
CA ASP A 70 12.37 -7.47 9.88
C ASP A 70 13.29 -6.44 9.20
N ILE A 71 13.79 -5.46 9.96
CA ILE A 71 14.76 -4.48 9.43
C ILE A 71 16.01 -5.18 8.90
N LYS A 72 16.53 -6.17 9.63
CA LYS A 72 17.74 -6.92 9.22
C LYS A 72 17.46 -7.70 7.93
N LEU A 73 16.38 -8.48 7.90
CA LEU A 73 15.96 -9.28 6.74
C LEU A 73 15.77 -8.40 5.49
N LEU A 74 15.07 -7.29 5.64
CA LEU A 74 14.81 -6.37 4.54
C LEU A 74 16.07 -5.65 4.06
N ARG A 75 17.03 -5.34 4.94
CA ARG A 75 18.34 -4.80 4.54
C ARG A 75 19.12 -5.80 3.69
N GLU A 76 19.16 -7.07 4.10
CA GLU A 76 19.82 -8.14 3.35
C GLU A 76 19.17 -8.30 1.97
N LEU A 77 17.83 -8.26 1.90
CA LEU A 77 17.08 -8.28 0.64
C LEU A 77 17.45 -7.08 -0.26
N ILE A 78 17.45 -5.87 0.27
CA ILE A 78 17.78 -4.64 -0.48
C ILE A 78 19.20 -4.70 -1.02
N ARG A 79 20.17 -5.17 -0.22
CA ARG A 79 21.56 -5.35 -0.69
C ARG A 79 21.67 -6.37 -1.81
N ARG A 80 20.94 -7.48 -1.74
CA ARG A 80 20.93 -8.52 -2.76
C ARG A 80 20.30 -8.05 -4.06
N GLU A 81 19.12 -7.44 -3.98
CA GLU A 81 18.34 -7.03 -5.14
C GLU A 81 18.77 -5.68 -5.74
N ARG A 82 19.46 -4.84 -4.97
CA ARG A 82 19.99 -3.52 -5.39
C ARG A 82 18.95 -2.64 -6.07
N PRO A 83 17.78 -2.38 -5.47
CA PRO A 83 16.77 -1.53 -6.08
C PRO A 83 17.25 -0.07 -6.16
N GLY A 84 16.83 0.63 -7.21
CA GLY A 84 17.03 2.08 -7.32
C GLY A 84 16.00 2.88 -6.52
N LEU A 85 14.91 2.24 -6.08
CA LEU A 85 13.83 2.82 -5.30
C LEU A 85 13.16 1.75 -4.45
N VAL A 86 12.86 2.08 -3.19
CA VAL A 86 11.98 1.27 -2.34
C VAL A 86 10.64 1.99 -2.15
N HIS A 87 9.54 1.28 -2.42
CA HIS A 87 8.19 1.76 -2.20
C HIS A 87 7.50 0.89 -1.14
N THR A 88 7.09 1.49 -0.02
CA THR A 88 6.49 0.74 1.08
C THR A 88 4.99 1.00 1.20
N HIS A 89 4.25 -0.07 1.47
CA HIS A 89 2.81 -0.08 1.71
C HIS A 89 2.56 -0.47 3.17
N GLY A 90 2.61 0.53 4.08
CA GLY A 90 2.39 0.30 5.52
C GLY A 90 3.57 -0.29 6.30
N CYS A 91 4.62 -0.78 5.67
CA CYS A 91 5.79 -1.41 6.32
C CYS A 91 6.84 -0.37 6.73
N PHE A 92 6.86 0.03 8.01
CA PHE A 92 7.83 0.98 8.54
C PHE A 92 9.24 0.37 8.64
N SER A 93 9.35 -0.93 8.95
CA SER A 93 10.63 -1.65 8.94
C SER A 93 11.33 -1.55 7.57
N GLY A 94 10.55 -1.62 6.48
CA GLY A 94 11.06 -1.45 5.11
C GLY A 94 11.63 -0.05 4.84
N ARG A 95 10.97 0.99 5.36
CA ARG A 95 11.47 2.37 5.25
C ARG A 95 12.80 2.56 5.95
N ILE A 96 12.92 2.01 7.17
CA ILE A 96 14.17 2.06 7.94
C ILE A 96 15.27 1.27 7.23
N ALA A 97 14.96 0.08 6.72
CA ALA A 97 15.90 -0.76 6.00
C ALA A 97 16.46 -0.03 4.77
N ALA A 98 15.59 0.52 3.93
CA ALA A 98 15.98 1.25 2.73
C ALA A 98 16.83 2.50 3.05
N ARG A 99 16.42 3.29 4.04
CA ARG A 99 17.19 4.47 4.47
C ARG A 99 18.61 4.10 4.94
N ARG A 100 18.76 2.98 5.65
CA ARG A 100 20.07 2.49 6.12
C ARG A 100 20.95 1.97 4.99
N GLU A 101 20.38 1.55 3.88
CA GLU A 101 21.11 1.13 2.67
C GLU A 101 21.27 2.28 1.65
N GLY A 102 20.87 3.51 2.00
CA GLY A 102 21.02 4.68 1.13
C GLY A 102 20.09 4.69 -0.07
N VAL A 103 19.04 3.86 -0.08
CA VAL A 103 18.08 3.77 -1.18
C VAL A 103 16.93 4.76 -0.96
N PRO A 104 16.54 5.53 -1.99
CA PRO A 104 15.37 6.42 -1.93
C PRO A 104 14.10 5.68 -1.54
N VAL A 105 13.23 6.35 -0.76
CA VAL A 105 12.03 5.75 -0.18
C VAL A 105 10.78 6.52 -0.54
N ILE A 106 9.80 5.83 -1.14
CA ILE A 106 8.41 6.28 -1.23
C ILE A 106 7.58 5.48 -0.22
N TYR A 107 6.63 6.14 0.40
CA TYR A 107 5.66 5.52 1.30
C TYR A 107 4.24 5.85 0.84
N SER A 108 3.39 4.82 0.66
CA SER A 108 1.96 5.01 0.39
C SER A 108 1.12 4.85 1.65
N ARG A 109 0.32 5.87 1.95
CA ARG A 109 -0.68 5.86 3.01
C ARG A 109 -2.04 5.44 2.44
N HIS A 110 -2.45 4.20 2.72
CA HIS A 110 -3.69 3.59 2.21
C HIS A 110 -4.92 3.83 3.10
N SER A 111 -4.76 4.47 4.25
CA SER A 111 -5.84 4.69 5.22
C SER A 111 -5.88 6.13 5.71
N ALA A 112 -7.07 6.59 6.08
CA ALA A 112 -7.31 7.90 6.68
C ALA A 112 -7.80 7.77 8.14
N PHE A 113 -7.32 6.75 8.87
CA PHE A 113 -7.65 6.63 10.29
C PHE A 113 -7.21 7.88 11.07
N PRO A 114 -8.03 8.34 12.03
CA PRO A 114 -7.70 9.52 12.83
C PRO A 114 -6.32 9.43 13.47
N VAL A 115 -5.58 10.53 13.42
CA VAL A 115 -4.28 10.61 14.09
C VAL A 115 -4.50 10.49 15.60
N PRO A 116 -3.83 9.55 16.29
CA PRO A 116 -3.91 9.45 17.75
C PRO A 116 -3.59 10.79 18.42
N ALA A 117 -4.31 11.12 19.50
CA ALA A 117 -4.18 12.39 20.19
C ALA A 117 -2.71 12.74 20.54
N LYS A 118 -1.94 11.73 20.99
CA LYS A 118 -0.51 11.87 21.29
C LYS A 118 0.37 12.32 20.13
N LEU A 119 -0.07 12.10 18.88
CA LEU A 119 0.65 12.51 17.67
C LEU A 119 0.07 13.77 17.03
N ARG A 120 -1.03 14.31 17.56
CA ARG A 120 -1.68 15.53 17.07
C ARG A 120 -1.07 16.79 17.69
N TYR A 121 -0.55 16.68 18.93
CA TYR A 121 -0.01 17.78 19.71
C TYR A 121 1.48 17.56 20.02
N PRO A 122 2.27 18.64 20.26
CA PRO A 122 3.64 18.55 20.75
C PRO A 122 3.72 17.81 22.11
N PRO A 123 4.82 17.04 22.36
CA PRO A 123 5.97 16.84 21.49
C PRO A 123 5.76 15.74 20.44
N GLY A 124 4.71 14.92 20.58
CA GLY A 124 4.47 13.75 19.72
C GLY A 124 4.32 14.11 18.25
N ARG A 125 3.68 15.25 17.96
CA ARG A 125 3.54 15.75 16.58
C ARG A 125 4.89 16.03 15.92
N TRP A 126 5.83 16.62 16.66
CA TRP A 126 7.17 16.90 16.14
C TRP A 126 7.97 15.61 15.90
N VAL A 127 7.89 14.67 16.83
CA VAL A 127 8.53 13.35 16.68
C VAL A 127 7.94 12.62 15.47
N ASN A 128 6.62 12.61 15.32
CA ASN A 128 5.96 11.98 14.18
C ASN A 128 6.39 12.60 12.85
N LYS A 129 6.49 13.93 12.79
CA LYS A 129 7.04 14.66 11.64
C LYS A 129 8.46 14.20 11.31
N LEU A 130 9.37 14.33 12.26
CA LEU A 130 10.78 14.00 12.07
C LEU A 130 10.98 12.56 11.60
N VAL A 131 10.29 11.60 12.24
CA VAL A 131 10.38 10.18 11.88
C VAL A 131 9.86 9.94 10.46
N ASN A 132 8.69 10.46 10.12
CA ASN A 132 8.13 10.21 8.79
C ASN A 132 8.92 10.89 7.69
N GLU A 133 9.39 12.13 7.90
CA GLU A 133 10.17 12.86 6.90
C GLU A 133 11.61 12.34 6.77
N HIS A 134 12.19 11.78 7.83
CA HIS A 134 13.49 11.14 7.78
C HIS A 134 13.46 9.81 7.00
N TYR A 135 12.41 9.01 7.20
CA TYR A 135 12.30 7.68 6.60
C TYR A 135 11.44 7.63 5.33
N ALA A 136 11.10 8.78 4.73
CA ALA A 136 10.47 8.85 3.41
C ALA A 136 10.92 10.11 2.66
N ASP A 137 11.33 9.95 1.42
CA ASP A 137 11.65 11.07 0.53
C ASP A 137 10.38 11.69 -0.03
N ARG A 138 9.37 10.86 -0.33
CA ARG A 138 8.02 11.25 -0.74
C ARG A 138 6.97 10.36 -0.10
N ILE A 139 5.79 10.91 0.11
CA ILE A 139 4.64 10.21 0.67
C ILE A 139 3.47 10.34 -0.30
N ILE A 140 2.92 9.21 -0.70
CA ILE A 140 1.70 9.15 -1.51
C ILE A 140 0.51 9.00 -0.56
N ALA A 141 -0.44 9.92 -0.65
CA ALA A 141 -1.73 9.83 0.02
C ALA A 141 -2.80 9.42 -1.00
N VAL A 142 -3.49 8.31 -0.77
CA VAL A 142 -4.46 7.77 -1.74
C VAL A 142 -5.78 8.54 -1.80
N SER A 143 -5.92 9.58 -0.98
CA SER A 143 -7.08 10.48 -0.99
C SER A 143 -6.74 11.82 -0.33
N PRO A 144 -7.54 12.89 -0.57
CA PRO A 144 -7.42 14.14 0.18
C PRO A 144 -7.56 13.96 1.69
N ALA A 145 -8.43 13.03 2.14
CA ALA A 145 -8.58 12.70 3.55
C ALA A 145 -7.32 12.08 4.16
N ALA A 146 -6.65 11.17 3.43
CA ALA A 146 -5.37 10.61 3.84
C ALA A 146 -4.26 11.68 3.90
N ALA A 147 -4.23 12.61 2.95
CA ALA A 147 -3.29 13.74 2.96
C ALA A 147 -3.53 14.66 4.16
N LYS A 148 -4.80 15.01 4.43
CA LYS A 148 -5.17 15.80 5.62
C LYS A 148 -4.75 15.11 6.91
N ASN A 149 -4.96 13.81 7.02
CA ASN A 149 -4.54 13.00 8.17
C ASN A 149 -3.01 13.07 8.41
N LEU A 150 -2.21 13.04 7.35
CA LEU A 150 -0.76 13.19 7.43
C LEU A 150 -0.35 14.59 7.90
N THR A 151 -0.98 15.64 7.37
CA THR A 151 -0.69 17.03 7.76
C THR A 151 -1.16 17.35 9.19
N ASP A 152 -2.30 16.80 9.63
CA ASP A 152 -2.76 16.88 11.02
C ASP A 152 -1.73 16.24 11.98
N GLY A 153 -1.07 15.15 11.53
CA GLY A 153 0.05 14.52 12.22
C GLY A 153 1.38 15.27 12.14
N GLY A 154 1.42 16.45 11.51
CA GLY A 154 2.58 17.34 11.44
C GLY A 154 3.47 17.20 10.21
N ILE A 155 3.19 16.25 9.31
CA ILE A 155 4.00 16.03 8.11
C ILE A 155 3.84 17.23 7.15
N SER A 156 4.96 17.69 6.60
CA SER A 156 4.98 18.85 5.70
C SER A 156 4.25 18.57 4.39
N PRO A 157 3.34 19.45 3.93
CA PRO A 157 2.61 19.27 2.67
C PRO A 157 3.50 19.01 1.46
N GLY A 158 4.68 19.65 1.40
CA GLY A 158 5.65 19.46 0.32
C GLY A 158 6.26 18.05 0.21
N LYS A 159 6.07 17.20 1.22
CA LYS A 159 6.43 15.78 1.20
C LYS A 159 5.31 14.89 0.66
N ILE A 160 4.08 15.40 0.58
CA ILE A 160 2.87 14.64 0.29
C ILE A 160 2.42 14.90 -1.14
N THR A 161 2.14 13.83 -1.87
CA THR A 161 1.48 13.86 -3.17
C THR A 161 0.15 13.11 -3.05
N VAL A 162 -0.96 13.74 -3.41
CA VAL A 162 -2.25 13.05 -3.49
C VAL A 162 -2.33 12.31 -4.81
N MET A 163 -2.48 10.99 -4.74
CA MET A 163 -2.66 10.13 -5.89
C MET A 163 -3.79 9.15 -5.60
N MET A 164 -4.96 9.42 -6.14
CA MET A 164 -6.13 8.56 -5.94
C MET A 164 -5.92 7.20 -6.60
N ASN A 165 -6.42 6.16 -5.93
CA ASN A 165 -6.36 4.80 -6.48
C ASN A 165 -7.17 4.71 -7.76
N GLY A 166 -6.55 4.22 -8.83
CA GLY A 166 -7.23 3.86 -10.05
C GLY A 166 -7.87 2.48 -9.93
N VAL A 167 -9.00 2.31 -10.62
CA VAL A 167 -9.63 1.00 -10.82
C VAL A 167 -9.85 0.78 -12.31
N ALA A 168 -9.72 -0.47 -12.76
CA ALA A 168 -10.07 -0.80 -14.13
C ALA A 168 -11.57 -0.54 -14.38
N PRO A 169 -11.97 -0.10 -15.57
CA PRO A 169 -13.36 0.00 -15.93
C PRO A 169 -14.09 -1.35 -15.69
N VAL A 170 -15.19 -1.31 -14.98
CA VAL A 170 -16.01 -2.50 -14.74
C VAL A 170 -17.02 -2.63 -15.88
N ALA A 171 -17.03 -3.79 -16.54
CA ALA A 171 -18.05 -4.09 -17.52
C ALA A 171 -19.43 -4.12 -16.83
N ARG A 172 -20.41 -3.41 -17.40
CA ARG A 172 -21.78 -3.50 -16.91
C ARG A 172 -22.31 -4.89 -17.19
N CYS A 173 -22.97 -5.50 -16.21
CA CYS A 173 -23.71 -6.73 -16.43
C CYS A 173 -24.88 -6.42 -17.36
N ALA A 174 -24.93 -7.07 -18.53
CA ALA A 174 -25.97 -6.84 -19.53
C ALA A 174 -27.33 -7.35 -19.05
N ASP A 175 -27.37 -8.45 -18.29
CA ASP A 175 -28.59 -9.02 -17.73
C ASP A 175 -28.48 -9.17 -16.20
N THR A 176 -29.21 -8.33 -15.48
CA THR A 176 -29.34 -8.38 -14.03
C THR A 176 -30.54 -9.18 -13.53
N ALA A 177 -31.41 -9.65 -14.43
CA ALA A 177 -32.66 -10.31 -14.06
C ALA A 177 -32.45 -11.59 -13.22
N PRO A 178 -31.47 -12.47 -13.50
CA PRO A 178 -31.24 -13.64 -12.67
C PRO A 178 -30.89 -13.28 -11.23
N LEU A 179 -30.05 -12.24 -11.04
CA LEU A 179 -29.64 -11.78 -9.73
C LEU A 179 -30.79 -11.14 -8.96
N ARG A 180 -31.58 -10.31 -9.64
CA ARG A 180 -32.77 -9.67 -9.05
C ARG A 180 -33.78 -10.73 -8.59
N ARG A 181 -34.07 -11.74 -9.43
CA ARG A 181 -34.93 -12.88 -9.03
C ARG A 181 -34.40 -13.63 -7.81
N ARG A 182 -33.09 -13.93 -7.79
CA ARG A 182 -32.47 -14.62 -6.66
C ARG A 182 -32.62 -13.88 -5.33
N TRP A 183 -32.65 -12.55 -5.36
CA TRP A 183 -32.76 -11.69 -4.17
C TRP A 183 -34.20 -11.18 -3.93
N GLY A 184 -35.18 -11.62 -4.70
CA GLY A 184 -36.58 -11.20 -4.57
C GLY A 184 -36.81 -9.72 -4.90
N ILE A 185 -35.94 -9.13 -5.74
CA ILE A 185 -36.03 -7.73 -6.15
C ILE A 185 -36.91 -7.61 -7.37
N GLY A 186 -38.01 -6.86 -7.26
CA GLY A 186 -38.93 -6.58 -8.36
C GLY A 186 -38.32 -5.70 -9.46
N PRO A 187 -38.94 -5.67 -10.66
CA PRO A 187 -38.42 -4.86 -11.78
C PRO A 187 -38.40 -3.37 -11.50
N GLU A 188 -39.35 -2.86 -10.72
CA GLU A 188 -39.50 -1.44 -10.37
C GLU A 188 -38.80 -1.06 -9.07
N ASP A 189 -38.20 -2.02 -8.35
CA ASP A 189 -37.56 -1.75 -7.07
C ASP A 189 -36.26 -0.97 -7.26
N PHE A 190 -36.12 0.14 -6.52
CA PHE A 190 -34.85 0.82 -6.38
C PHE A 190 -33.95 0.05 -5.41
N THR A 191 -32.77 -0.34 -5.86
CA THR A 191 -31.87 -1.19 -5.07
C THR A 191 -30.62 -0.43 -4.67
N LEU A 192 -30.35 -0.38 -3.36
CA LEU A 192 -29.08 0.08 -2.79
C LEU A 192 -28.25 -1.13 -2.35
N GLY A 193 -27.02 -1.20 -2.82
CA GLY A 193 -26.07 -2.22 -2.41
C GLY A 193 -24.86 -1.60 -1.70
N ILE A 194 -24.43 -2.21 -0.59
CA ILE A 194 -23.16 -1.89 0.07
C ILE A 194 -22.31 -3.15 0.03
N LEU A 195 -21.12 -3.01 -0.54
CA LEU A 195 -20.10 -4.06 -0.53
C LEU A 195 -18.96 -3.60 0.37
N ALA A 196 -18.86 -4.17 1.58
CA ALA A 196 -17.88 -3.78 2.58
C ALA A 196 -17.42 -5.00 3.38
N ARG A 197 -16.27 -4.86 4.04
CA ARG A 197 -15.86 -5.81 5.06
C ARG A 197 -16.74 -5.58 6.29
N LEU A 198 -17.30 -6.67 6.84
CA LEU A 198 -17.96 -6.62 8.14
C LEU A 198 -16.86 -6.74 9.18
N GLU A 199 -16.66 -5.70 9.97
CA GLU A 199 -15.76 -5.68 11.13
C GLU A 199 -16.63 -5.33 12.35
N ASP A 200 -16.44 -6.05 13.46
CA ASP A 200 -17.09 -5.79 14.75
C ASP A 200 -16.52 -4.53 15.43
#